data_b3b72afe7b8f2295f246dbcf8c02a776
#
_entry.id   b3b72afe7b8f2295f246dbcf8c02a776
#
_cell.length_a   1.000
_cell.length_b   1.000
_cell.length_c   1.000
_cell.angle_alpha   90.00
_cell.angle_beta   90.00
_cell.angle_gamma   90.00
#
_symmetry.space_group_name_H-M   'P 1'
#
loop_
_entity.id
_entity.type
_entity.pdbx_description
1 polymer ?
#
loop_
_entity_poly.entity_id
_entity_poly.type
_entity_poly.pdbx_seq_one_letter_code
_entity_poly.pdbx_strand_id
1 'polypeptide(L)'
;MYTYKLIPKEEIFSIIPLLQVLNDKISTDVLKERLTEMINNGYECVGAFDDEKLIGLCGLWILTKYYVGKHIEPDNVIILPDYRGKNIGEEMMEWVYEYGKSKGCVASELNCYTSNHGGQKFWSNEGYKILGFHYQKIL
;
A
#
# COMPACT_ATOMS: atom_id res chain seq x y z
N MET A 1 -17.46 10.96 6.78
CA MET A 1 -17.30 9.50 6.80
C MET A 1 -16.40 9.07 5.68
N TYR A 2 -15.54 8.12 5.92
CA TYR A 2 -14.56 7.67 4.94
C TYR A 2 -14.99 6.36 4.29
N THR A 3 -14.66 6.20 3.01
CA THR A 3 -14.93 4.96 2.28
C THR A 3 -13.63 4.40 1.71
N TYR A 4 -13.59 3.08 1.55
CA TYR A 4 -12.42 2.35 1.07
C TYR A 4 -12.83 1.47 -0.10
N LYS A 5 -12.16 1.61 -1.23
CA LYS A 5 -12.47 0.83 -2.43
C LYS A 5 -11.25 0.74 -3.35
N LEU A 6 -11.20 -0.32 -4.14
CA LEU A 6 -10.18 -0.44 -5.19
C LEU A 6 -10.32 0.71 -6.18
N ILE A 7 -9.18 1.26 -6.56
CA ILE A 7 -9.11 2.25 -7.64
C ILE A 7 -9.11 1.48 -8.96
N PRO A 8 -10.03 1.79 -9.89
CA PRO A 8 -10.04 1.14 -11.20
C PRO A 8 -8.69 1.28 -11.91
N LYS A 9 -8.27 0.24 -12.61
CA LYS A 9 -6.95 0.24 -13.29
C LYS A 9 -6.81 1.40 -14.26
N GLU A 10 -7.86 1.76 -14.96
CA GLU A 10 -7.88 2.89 -15.90
C GLU A 10 -7.75 4.25 -15.21
N GLU A 11 -7.93 4.30 -13.88
CA GLU A 11 -7.81 5.52 -13.08
C GLU A 11 -6.55 5.51 -12.19
N ILE A 12 -5.63 4.56 -12.41
CA ILE A 12 -4.50 4.37 -11.49
C ILE A 12 -3.60 5.60 -11.41
N PHE A 13 -3.53 6.42 -12.43
CA PHE A 13 -2.70 7.63 -12.38
C PHE A 13 -3.22 8.67 -11.40
N SER A 14 -4.46 8.53 -10.90
CA SER A 14 -5.00 9.41 -9.87
C SER A 14 -4.23 9.32 -8.55
N ILE A 15 -3.46 8.26 -8.32
CA ILE A 15 -2.68 8.08 -7.10
C ILE A 15 -1.34 8.84 -7.12
N ILE A 16 -0.91 9.32 -8.29
CA ILE A 16 0.42 9.93 -8.45
C ILE A 16 0.66 11.08 -7.46
N PRO A 17 -0.27 12.02 -7.26
CA PRO A 17 -0.03 13.09 -6.29
C PRO A 17 0.27 12.58 -4.86
N LEU A 18 -0.39 11.49 -4.45
CA LEU A 18 -0.15 10.89 -3.14
C LEU A 18 1.19 10.17 -3.09
N LEU A 19 1.57 9.47 -4.16
CA LEU A 19 2.90 8.86 -4.25
C LEU A 19 4.00 9.91 -4.15
N GLN A 20 3.79 11.11 -4.69
CA GLN A 20 4.76 12.21 -4.62
C GLN A 20 4.82 12.87 -3.24
N VAL A 21 3.78 12.73 -2.43
CA VAL A 21 3.88 13.07 -0.99
C VAL A 21 4.79 12.06 -0.28
N LEU A 22 4.73 10.80 -0.68
CA LEU A 22 5.56 9.75 -0.11
C LEU A 22 7.03 9.85 -0.56
N ASN A 23 7.25 10.19 -1.83
CA ASN A 23 8.59 10.38 -2.40
C ASN A 23 8.52 11.39 -3.55
N ASP A 24 8.95 12.62 -3.30
CA ASP A 24 8.88 13.73 -4.26
C ASP A 24 10.00 13.71 -5.31
N LYS A 25 10.93 12.76 -5.22
CA LYS A 25 12.09 12.68 -6.11
C LYS A 25 11.81 11.93 -7.42
N ILE A 26 10.67 11.27 -7.50
CA ILE A 26 10.29 10.51 -8.70
C ILE A 26 9.33 11.38 -9.53
N SER A 27 9.69 11.61 -10.81
CA SER A 27 8.89 12.44 -11.70
C SER A 27 7.55 11.79 -12.05
N THR A 28 6.59 12.61 -12.45
CA THR A 28 5.27 12.14 -12.92
C THR A 28 5.40 11.18 -14.09
N ASP A 29 6.27 11.47 -15.06
CA ASP A 29 6.44 10.62 -16.23
C ASP A 29 7.00 9.24 -15.85
N VAL A 30 7.97 9.20 -14.94
CA VAL A 30 8.52 7.93 -14.45
C VAL A 30 7.47 7.14 -13.67
N LEU A 31 6.67 7.81 -12.84
CA LEU A 31 5.59 7.14 -12.11
C LEU A 31 4.54 6.57 -13.04
N LYS A 32 4.16 7.28 -14.10
CA LYS A 32 3.22 6.76 -15.11
C LYS A 32 3.75 5.51 -15.79
N GLU A 33 5.01 5.51 -16.18
CA GLU A 33 5.65 4.37 -16.80
C GLU A 33 5.67 3.17 -15.83
N ARG A 34 6.10 3.38 -14.58
CA ARG A 34 6.17 2.32 -13.58
C ARG A 34 4.79 1.78 -13.21
N LEU A 35 3.81 2.65 -13.00
CA LEU A 35 2.44 2.21 -12.66
C LEU A 35 1.82 1.40 -13.79
N THR A 36 2.07 1.76 -15.04
CA THR A 36 1.59 0.98 -16.18
C THR A 36 2.16 -0.44 -16.15
N GLU A 37 3.44 -0.59 -15.88
CA GLU A 37 4.07 -1.89 -15.73
C GLU A 37 3.54 -2.63 -14.50
N MET A 38 3.40 -1.94 -13.39
CA MET A 38 2.93 -2.53 -12.13
C MET A 38 1.53 -3.11 -12.27
N ILE A 39 0.58 -2.38 -12.86
CA ILE A 39 -0.78 -2.90 -13.03
C ILE A 39 -0.84 -4.09 -14.00
N ASN A 40 0.06 -4.13 -14.99
CA ASN A 40 0.17 -5.28 -15.88
C ASN A 40 0.74 -6.51 -15.17
N ASN A 41 1.43 -6.32 -14.06
CA ASN A 41 2.01 -7.39 -13.25
C ASN A 41 1.19 -7.70 -11.99
N GLY A 42 -0.03 -7.21 -11.90
CA GLY A 42 -0.95 -7.58 -10.82
C GLY A 42 -1.11 -6.57 -9.70
N TYR A 43 -0.47 -5.41 -9.79
CA TYR A 43 -0.63 -4.36 -8.79
C TYR A 43 -2.08 -3.87 -8.73
N GLU A 44 -2.58 -3.75 -7.51
CA GLU A 44 -3.86 -3.14 -7.23
C GLU A 44 -3.67 -2.06 -6.17
N CYS A 45 -4.63 -1.17 -6.03
CA CYS A 45 -4.53 -0.10 -5.05
C CYS A 45 -5.91 0.16 -4.44
N VAL A 46 -5.99 0.09 -3.11
CA VAL A 46 -7.17 0.57 -2.40
C VAL A 46 -6.98 2.04 -2.06
N GLY A 47 -8.01 2.84 -2.33
CA GLY A 47 -8.05 4.24 -1.95
C GLY A 47 -8.94 4.45 -0.74
N ALA A 48 -8.53 5.38 0.12
CA ALA A 48 -9.36 5.94 1.17
C ALA A 48 -9.92 7.28 0.67
N PHE A 49 -11.22 7.45 0.77
CA PHE A 49 -11.92 8.62 0.22
C PHE A 49 -12.70 9.36 1.30
N ASP A 50 -12.58 10.67 1.27
CA ASP A 50 -13.46 11.59 1.97
C ASP A 50 -14.42 12.15 0.93
N ASP A 51 -15.65 11.61 0.90
CA ASP A 51 -16.57 11.75 -0.22
C ASP A 51 -15.90 11.29 -1.52
N GLU A 52 -15.63 12.19 -2.47
CA GLU A 52 -14.98 11.84 -3.72
C GLU A 52 -13.47 12.14 -3.72
N LYS A 53 -12.96 12.73 -2.64
CA LYS A 53 -11.54 13.10 -2.55
C LYS A 53 -10.70 11.92 -2.09
N LEU A 54 -9.70 11.57 -2.86
CA LEU A 54 -8.71 10.56 -2.48
C LEU A 54 -7.78 11.17 -1.42
N ILE A 55 -7.82 10.61 -0.21
CA ILE A 55 -7.07 11.15 0.94
C ILE A 55 -6.04 10.17 1.49
N GLY A 56 -6.02 8.95 0.99
CA GLY A 56 -5.06 7.94 1.37
C GLY A 56 -5.10 6.76 0.41
N LEU A 57 -4.10 5.93 0.48
CA LEU A 57 -4.06 4.72 -0.35
C LEU A 57 -3.14 3.66 0.26
N CYS A 58 -3.34 2.43 -0.19
CA CYS A 58 -2.45 1.31 0.04
C CYS A 58 -2.32 0.51 -1.25
N GLY A 59 -1.11 0.42 -1.77
CA GLY A 59 -0.81 -0.48 -2.88
C GLY A 59 -0.81 -1.92 -2.40
N LEU A 60 -1.17 -2.84 -3.28
CA LEU A 60 -1.37 -4.25 -2.94
C LEU A 60 -0.75 -5.16 -3.99
N TRP A 61 0.02 -6.13 -3.51
CA TRP A 61 0.51 -7.25 -4.32
C TRP A 61 0.00 -8.54 -3.70
N ILE A 62 -0.51 -9.44 -4.52
CA ILE A 62 -0.86 -10.79 -4.08
C ILE A 62 0.14 -11.74 -4.71
N LEU A 63 0.88 -12.46 -3.88
CA LEU A 63 1.98 -13.31 -4.28
C LEU A 63 1.85 -14.67 -3.59
N THR A 64 2.47 -15.68 -4.19
CA THR A 64 2.62 -16.99 -3.54
C THR A 64 4.11 -17.27 -3.36
N LYS A 65 4.52 -17.50 -2.11
CA LYS A 65 5.90 -17.88 -1.78
C LYS A 65 5.90 -19.22 -1.07
N TYR A 66 6.98 -19.98 -1.26
CA TYR A 66 7.03 -21.37 -0.80
C TYR A 66 6.87 -21.54 0.72
N TYR A 67 7.33 -20.54 1.51
CA TYR A 67 7.36 -20.67 2.97
C TYR A 67 6.06 -20.24 3.65
N VAL A 68 5.21 -19.44 2.99
CA VAL A 68 3.99 -18.90 3.60
C VAL A 68 2.75 -19.20 2.77
N GLY A 69 2.91 -19.44 1.47
CA GLY A 69 1.80 -19.61 0.55
C GLY A 69 1.31 -18.28 -0.01
N LYS A 70 0.02 -18.21 -0.31
CA LYS A 70 -0.59 -17.01 -0.89
C LYS A 70 -0.74 -15.94 0.18
N HIS A 71 -0.20 -14.77 -0.09
CA HIS A 71 -0.21 -13.65 0.87
C HIS A 71 -0.41 -12.32 0.16
N ILE A 72 -0.85 -11.32 0.91
CA ILE A 72 -1.02 -9.95 0.42
C ILE A 72 0.08 -9.06 1.00
N GLU A 73 0.72 -8.26 0.12
CA GLU A 73 1.78 -7.33 0.51
C GLU A 73 1.29 -5.90 0.34
N PRO A 74 1.03 -5.19 1.44
CA PRO A 74 0.86 -3.75 1.39
C PRO A 74 2.12 -3.06 0.89
N ASP A 75 1.95 -2.10 -0.01
CA ASP A 75 3.03 -1.32 -0.61
C ASP A 75 2.58 0.13 -0.71
N ASN A 76 3.54 1.09 -0.65
CA ASN A 76 3.23 2.52 -0.75
C ASN A 76 1.97 2.94 0.03
N VAL A 77 2.01 2.79 1.35
CA VAL A 77 0.91 3.20 2.23
C VAL A 77 1.08 4.67 2.59
N ILE A 78 0.06 5.48 2.34
CA ILE A 78 0.06 6.90 2.66
C ILE A 78 -1.33 7.38 3.07
N ILE A 79 -1.37 8.20 4.09
CA ILE A 79 -2.54 9.02 4.45
C ILE A 79 -2.08 10.48 4.37
N LEU A 80 -2.85 11.33 3.69
CA LEU A 80 -2.50 12.74 3.59
C LEU A 80 -2.36 13.38 4.97
N PRO A 81 -1.42 14.32 5.16
CA PRO A 81 -1.13 14.87 6.47
C PRO A 81 -2.34 15.39 7.25
N ASP A 82 -3.26 16.09 6.57
CA ASP A 82 -4.44 16.67 7.24
C ASP A 82 -5.44 15.63 7.74
N TYR A 83 -5.29 14.37 7.30
CA TYR A 83 -6.18 13.27 7.67
C TYR A 83 -5.55 12.27 8.64
N ARG A 84 -4.32 12.53 9.07
CA ARG A 84 -3.62 11.66 10.03
C ARG A 84 -4.21 11.79 11.43
N GLY A 85 -4.08 10.73 12.23
CA GLY A 85 -4.60 10.70 13.59
C GLY A 85 -6.11 10.51 13.70
N LYS A 86 -6.77 10.03 12.64
CA LYS A 86 -8.22 9.82 12.57
C LYS A 86 -8.59 8.34 12.33
N ASN A 87 -7.71 7.42 12.62
CA ASN A 87 -7.91 5.97 12.45
C ASN A 87 -8.11 5.51 11.00
N ILE A 88 -7.82 6.35 10.02
CA ILE A 88 -8.03 5.99 8.60
C ILE A 88 -7.10 4.85 8.18
N GLY A 89 -5.84 4.88 8.64
CA GLY A 89 -4.88 3.83 8.32
C GLY A 89 -5.34 2.47 8.84
N GLU A 90 -5.80 2.41 10.06
CA GLU A 90 -6.29 1.18 10.69
C GLU A 90 -7.54 0.65 9.98
N GLU A 91 -8.48 1.51 9.66
CA GLU A 91 -9.70 1.11 8.92
C GLU A 91 -9.37 0.61 7.52
N MET A 92 -8.45 1.29 6.84
CA MET A 92 -7.98 0.87 5.51
C MET A 92 -7.32 -0.51 5.58
N MET A 93 -6.52 -0.77 6.61
CA MET A 93 -5.87 -2.08 6.78
C MET A 93 -6.87 -3.18 7.08
N GLU A 94 -7.92 -2.91 7.84
CA GLU A 94 -9.01 -3.89 8.02
C GLU A 94 -9.63 -4.28 6.68
N TRP A 95 -9.86 -3.28 5.82
CA TRP A 95 -10.35 -3.55 4.46
C TRP A 95 -9.37 -4.43 3.68
N VAL A 96 -8.07 -4.13 3.78
CA VAL A 96 -7.01 -4.91 3.10
C VAL A 96 -7.00 -6.37 3.56
N TYR A 97 -7.11 -6.60 4.86
CA TYR A 97 -7.10 -7.97 5.40
C TYR A 97 -8.33 -8.76 4.91
N GLU A 98 -9.50 -8.16 4.93
CA GLU A 98 -10.71 -8.82 4.44
C GLU A 98 -10.62 -9.08 2.93
N TYR A 99 -10.09 -8.13 2.18
CA TYR A 99 -9.84 -8.31 0.74
C TYR A 99 -8.87 -9.48 0.50
N GLY A 100 -7.76 -9.50 1.23
CA GLY A 100 -6.79 -10.59 1.13
C GLY A 100 -7.42 -11.96 1.41
N LYS A 101 -8.19 -12.06 2.49
CA LYS A 101 -8.91 -13.29 2.82
C LYS A 101 -9.85 -13.71 1.71
N SER A 102 -10.57 -12.77 1.10
CA SER A 102 -11.49 -13.06 -0.01
C SER A 102 -10.76 -13.62 -1.23
N LYS A 103 -9.48 -13.31 -1.37
CA LYS A 103 -8.62 -13.80 -2.46
C LYS A 103 -7.86 -15.07 -2.09
N GLY A 104 -8.09 -15.63 -0.91
CA GLY A 104 -7.43 -16.85 -0.46
C GLY A 104 -6.07 -16.61 0.20
N CYS A 105 -5.73 -15.38 0.55
CA CYS A 105 -4.50 -15.09 1.25
C CYS A 105 -4.57 -15.58 2.69
N VAL A 106 -3.47 -16.17 3.18
CA VAL A 106 -3.36 -16.71 4.55
C VAL A 106 -2.48 -15.84 5.43
N ALA A 107 -1.81 -14.83 4.87
CA ALA A 107 -0.91 -13.95 5.58
C ALA A 107 -0.80 -12.61 4.87
N SER A 108 -0.26 -11.63 5.58
CA SER A 108 0.16 -10.35 5.01
C SER A 108 1.62 -10.12 5.39
N GLU A 109 2.44 -9.70 4.43
CA GLU A 109 3.85 -9.37 4.64
C GLU A 109 4.14 -8.04 3.98
N LEU A 110 5.11 -7.31 4.51
CA LEU A 110 5.50 -6.02 3.93
C LEU A 110 6.96 -5.69 4.26
N ASN A 111 7.49 -4.70 3.54
CA ASN A 111 8.78 -4.11 3.82
C ASN A 111 8.58 -2.69 4.37
N CYS A 112 9.38 -2.32 5.35
CA CYS A 112 9.36 -0.99 5.93
C CYS A 112 10.80 -0.50 6.06
N TYR A 113 11.08 0.72 5.59
CA TYR A 113 12.43 1.28 5.70
C TYR A 113 12.87 1.41 7.15
N THR A 114 14.15 1.15 7.41
CA THR A 114 14.73 1.27 8.74
C THR A 114 14.66 2.69 9.29
N SER A 115 14.56 3.69 8.43
CA SER A 115 14.43 5.10 8.80
C SER A 115 12.98 5.53 9.05
N ASN A 116 12.00 4.71 8.70
CA ASN A 116 10.58 5.04 8.87
C ASN A 116 10.07 4.57 10.24
N HIS A 117 10.39 5.32 11.29
CA HIS A 117 10.04 4.96 12.66
C HIS A 117 8.52 4.96 12.91
N GLY A 118 7.81 5.92 12.33
CA GLY A 118 6.35 5.98 12.43
C GLY A 118 5.68 4.78 11.80
N GLY A 119 6.17 4.36 10.61
CA GLY A 119 5.69 3.16 9.94
C GLY A 119 5.96 1.90 10.75
N GLN A 120 7.17 1.77 11.32
CA GLN A 120 7.51 0.63 12.17
C GLN A 120 6.56 0.50 13.35
N LYS A 121 6.25 1.61 14.01
CA LYS A 121 5.30 1.62 15.12
C LYS A 121 3.90 1.22 14.66
N PHE A 122 3.45 1.78 13.53
CA PHE A 122 2.14 1.45 12.96
C PHE A 122 2.03 -0.06 12.68
N TRP A 123 3.01 -0.63 12.00
CA TRP A 123 2.97 -2.05 11.63
C TRP A 123 3.07 -2.97 12.84
N SER A 124 3.88 -2.60 13.84
CA SER A 124 3.94 -3.36 15.10
C SER A 124 2.58 -3.34 15.81
N ASN A 125 1.90 -2.19 15.83
CA ASN A 125 0.57 -2.07 16.42
C ASN A 125 -0.49 -2.87 15.64
N GLU A 126 -0.29 -3.05 14.32
CA GLU A 126 -1.15 -3.89 13.49
C GLU A 126 -0.89 -5.38 13.67
N GLY A 127 0.12 -5.77 14.43
CA GLY A 127 0.42 -7.17 14.71
C GLY A 127 1.50 -7.80 13.83
N TYR A 128 2.16 -7.02 12.99
CA TYR A 128 3.29 -7.52 12.19
C TYR A 128 4.52 -7.73 13.05
N LYS A 129 5.30 -8.74 12.72
CA LYS A 129 6.59 -9.06 13.36
C LYS A 129 7.70 -8.96 12.34
N ILE A 130 8.86 -8.51 12.77
CA ILE A 130 10.05 -8.47 11.91
C ILE A 130 10.55 -9.90 11.72
N LEU A 131 10.58 -10.38 10.49
CA LEU A 131 11.03 -11.72 10.15
C LEU A 131 12.41 -11.73 9.48
N GLY A 132 12.85 -10.62 8.89
CA GLY A 132 14.09 -10.58 8.14
C GLY A 132 14.45 -9.19 7.68
N PHE A 133 15.52 -9.11 6.90
CA PHE A 133 16.02 -7.86 6.34
C PHE A 133 15.75 -7.78 4.85
N HIS A 134 15.45 -6.59 4.38
CA HIS A 134 15.29 -6.30 2.96
C HIS A 134 16.62 -5.80 2.42
N TYR A 135 17.17 -6.48 1.40
CA TYR A 135 18.43 -6.12 0.77
C TYR A 135 18.20 -5.60 -0.64
N GLN A 136 18.91 -4.54 -1.01
CA GLN A 136 18.88 -4.01 -2.36
C GLN A 136 20.31 -3.88 -2.90
N LYS A 137 20.51 -4.26 -4.17
CA LYS A 137 21.74 -4.00 -4.91
C LYS A 137 21.36 -3.38 -6.26
N ILE A 138 21.90 -2.22 -6.56
CA ILE A 138 21.67 -1.59 -7.86
C ILE A 138 22.52 -2.32 -8.91
N LEU A 139 21.91 -2.64 -10.03
CA LEU A 139 22.54 -3.36 -11.13
C LEU A 139 23.04 -2.40 -12.22
#